data_c68033b046527d3cfedfee1c618b18cb
#
_entry.id   c68033b046527d3cfedfee1c618b18cb
#
_cell.length_a   1.000
_cell.length_b   1.000
_cell.length_c   1.000
_cell.angle_alpha   90.00
_cell.angle_beta   90.00
_cell.angle_gamma   90.00
#
_symmetry.space_group_name_H-M   'P 1'
#
loop_
_entity.id
_entity.type
_entity.pdbx_description
1 polymer ?
#
loop_
_entity_poly.entity_id
_entity_poly.type
_entity_poly.pdbx_seq_one_letter_code
_entity_poly.pdbx_strand_id
1 'polypeptide(L)'
;HPAYAARAAAQSTVTLQLPARRGNFYDAQGRLLTGLEERWQVVCFPGQGNYDRLYACTDAAGQALLYRSRSRAAPFLLEVSCDPARLGLTGYPAARRYAAVPLCQHLLGYLDSTGHGAAGLEKALDAVLSGTGENSSLVCAVTAQGTLRTGETARLLQADSGALGVQLTISRPVQRAV
;
A
#
# COMPACT_ATOMS: atom_id res chain seq x y z
N HIS A 1 22.92 -20.19 24.34
CA HIS A 1 21.63 -20.49 24.99
C HIS A 1 20.51 -20.15 24.01
N PRO A 2 19.57 -21.04 23.66
CA PRO A 2 18.55 -20.80 22.62
C PRO A 2 17.68 -19.58 22.89
N ALA A 3 17.41 -19.24 24.16
CA ALA A 3 16.66 -18.06 24.55
C ALA A 3 17.33 -16.73 24.19
N TYR A 4 18.66 -16.65 24.21
CA TYR A 4 19.40 -15.46 23.79
C TYR A 4 19.43 -15.31 22.27
N ALA A 5 19.54 -16.41 21.53
CA ALA A 5 19.48 -16.39 20.07
C ALA A 5 18.09 -15.98 19.56
N ALA A 6 17.00 -16.46 20.18
CA ALA A 6 15.65 -16.07 19.86
C ALA A 6 15.37 -14.59 20.16
N ARG A 7 15.90 -14.06 21.30
CA ARG A 7 15.80 -12.63 21.64
C ARG A 7 16.60 -11.75 20.69
N ALA A 8 17.82 -12.15 20.32
CA ALA A 8 18.64 -11.42 19.36
C ALA A 8 18.02 -11.44 17.96
N ALA A 9 17.40 -12.54 17.55
CA ALA A 9 16.66 -12.63 16.29
C ALA A 9 15.42 -11.72 16.29
N ALA A 10 14.66 -11.68 17.38
CA ALA A 10 13.50 -10.79 17.53
C ALA A 10 13.88 -9.31 17.52
N GLN A 11 15.04 -8.93 18.07
CA GLN A 11 15.55 -7.56 18.06
C GLN A 11 16.08 -7.11 16.70
N SER A 12 16.31 -8.02 15.76
CA SER A 12 16.78 -7.74 14.41
C SER A 12 15.70 -7.88 13.34
N THR A 13 14.42 -7.90 13.74
CA THR A 13 13.30 -8.04 12.82
C THR A 13 12.41 -6.81 12.91
N VAL A 14 12.07 -6.24 11.74
CA VAL A 14 11.12 -5.13 11.62
C VAL A 14 9.92 -5.61 10.83
N THR A 15 8.72 -5.33 11.34
CA THR A 15 7.46 -5.61 10.65
C THR A 15 6.87 -4.31 10.14
N LEU A 16 6.61 -4.25 8.83
CA LEU A 16 5.98 -3.13 8.15
C LEU A 16 4.57 -3.55 7.71
N GLN A 17 3.56 -2.78 8.12
CA GLN A 17 2.18 -3.05 7.72
C GLN A 17 1.94 -2.50 6.32
N LEU A 18 1.48 -3.35 5.40
CA LEU A 18 1.00 -2.91 4.10
C LEU A 18 -0.35 -2.21 4.25
N PRO A 19 -0.70 -1.26 3.36
CA PRO A 19 -2.03 -0.67 3.34
C PRO A 19 -3.11 -1.74 3.30
N ALA A 20 -4.21 -1.49 4.01
CA ALA A 20 -5.36 -2.39 4.04
C ALA A 20 -5.88 -2.64 2.62
N ARG A 21 -6.16 -3.89 2.32
CA ARG A 21 -6.89 -4.25 1.11
C ARG A 21 -8.34 -3.88 1.31
N ARG A 22 -8.90 -3.15 0.33
CA ARG A 22 -10.30 -2.76 0.32
C ARG A 22 -10.92 -3.15 -1.01
N GLY A 23 -12.09 -3.76 -0.97
CA GLY A 23 -12.84 -4.14 -2.17
C GLY A 23 -13.16 -2.94 -3.05
N ASN A 24 -13.12 -3.13 -4.37
CA ASN A 24 -13.38 -2.08 -5.34
C ASN A 24 -14.86 -1.98 -5.71
N PHE A 25 -15.27 -0.80 -6.16
CA PHE A 25 -16.53 -0.62 -6.86
C PHE A 25 -16.34 -0.92 -8.35
N TYR A 26 -17.33 -1.58 -8.91
CA TYR A 26 -17.41 -1.92 -10.34
C TYR A 26 -18.70 -1.35 -10.95
N ASP A 27 -18.65 -1.02 -12.23
CA ASP A 27 -19.85 -0.62 -12.97
C ASP A 27 -20.72 -1.85 -13.36
N ALA A 28 -21.84 -1.60 -14.03
CA ALA A 28 -22.78 -2.65 -14.46
C ALA A 28 -22.14 -3.68 -15.41
N GLN A 29 -21.02 -3.38 -16.03
CA GLN A 29 -20.27 -4.27 -16.92
C GLN A 29 -19.02 -4.87 -16.24
N GLY A 30 -18.88 -4.72 -14.92
CA GLY A 30 -17.74 -5.25 -14.16
C GLY A 30 -16.43 -4.46 -14.34
N ARG A 31 -16.47 -3.24 -14.88
CA ARG A 31 -15.28 -2.40 -14.99
C ARG A 31 -15.05 -1.61 -13.71
N LEU A 32 -13.80 -1.48 -13.32
CA LEU A 32 -13.41 -0.75 -12.12
C LEU A 32 -13.88 0.71 -12.13
N LEU A 33 -14.43 1.16 -11.02
CA LEU A 33 -14.73 2.56 -10.71
C LEU A 33 -13.73 3.13 -9.68
N THR A 34 -13.17 2.27 -8.84
CA THR A 34 -12.10 2.60 -7.88
C THR A 34 -10.89 1.69 -8.10
N GLY A 35 -9.73 2.04 -7.55
CA GLY A 35 -8.50 1.24 -7.70
C GLY A 35 -7.95 1.24 -9.13
N LEU A 36 -8.16 2.31 -9.87
CA LEU A 36 -7.80 2.41 -11.30
C LEU A 36 -6.33 2.67 -11.55
N GLU A 37 -5.63 3.26 -10.59
CA GLU A 37 -4.22 3.60 -10.72
C GLU A 37 -3.36 2.55 -10.03
N GLU A 38 -2.62 1.81 -10.82
CA GLU A 38 -1.63 0.87 -10.28
C GLU A 38 -0.55 1.63 -9.52
N ARG A 39 -0.23 1.12 -8.35
CA ARG A 39 0.84 1.60 -7.47
C ARG A 39 1.57 0.40 -6.89
N TRP A 40 2.73 0.65 -6.36
CA TRP A 40 3.55 -0.36 -5.70
C TRP A 40 4.00 0.15 -4.35
N GLN A 41 4.00 -0.72 -3.36
CA GLN A 41 4.68 -0.48 -2.10
C GLN A 41 6.09 -1.07 -2.18
N VAL A 42 7.09 -0.26 -1.91
CA VAL A 42 8.50 -0.66 -1.89
C VAL A 42 9.04 -0.48 -0.50
N VAL A 43 9.84 -1.44 -0.04
CA VAL A 43 10.57 -1.30 1.22
C VAL A 43 11.85 -0.51 0.95
N CYS A 44 11.99 0.62 1.61
CA CYS A 44 13.20 1.43 1.59
C CYS A 44 14.04 1.13 2.85
N PHE A 45 15.29 0.71 2.65
CA PHE A 45 16.22 0.48 3.74
C PHE A 45 17.19 1.64 3.90
N PRO A 46 17.64 1.97 5.13
CA PRO A 46 18.69 2.96 5.36
C PRO A 46 19.95 2.63 4.55
N GLY A 47 20.57 3.67 4.00
CA GLY A 47 21.80 3.53 3.23
C GLY A 47 21.66 2.96 1.82
N GLN A 48 20.44 2.70 1.32
CA GLN A 48 20.23 2.34 -0.08
C GLN A 48 20.56 3.51 -1.02
N GLY A 49 21.39 3.23 -2.03
CA GLY A 49 21.86 4.23 -2.98
C GLY A 49 20.87 4.66 -4.08
N ASN A 50 19.60 4.23 -4.00
CA ASN A 50 18.60 4.42 -5.07
C ASN A 50 17.49 5.42 -4.73
N TYR A 51 17.62 6.20 -3.67
CA TYR A 51 16.62 7.19 -3.26
C TYR A 51 16.31 8.22 -4.35
N ASP A 52 17.30 8.64 -5.13
CA ASP A 52 17.08 9.60 -6.22
C ASP A 52 16.17 9.02 -7.33
N ARG A 53 16.32 7.72 -7.63
CA ARG A 53 15.45 7.03 -8.59
C ARG A 53 14.04 6.88 -8.07
N LEU A 54 13.87 6.56 -6.79
CA LEU A 54 12.58 6.48 -6.11
C LEU A 54 11.89 7.85 -6.04
N TYR A 55 12.66 8.92 -5.87
CA TYR A 55 12.16 10.29 -5.85
C TYR A 55 11.43 10.67 -7.14
N ALA A 56 11.90 10.22 -8.28
CA ALA A 56 11.26 10.43 -9.58
C ALA A 56 9.96 9.60 -9.78
N CYS A 57 9.80 8.53 -9.00
CA CYS A 57 8.69 7.57 -9.13
C CYS A 57 7.58 7.77 -8.09
N THR A 58 7.68 8.75 -7.21
CA THR A 58 6.71 8.99 -6.14
C THR A 58 6.12 10.40 -6.21
N ASP A 59 5.01 10.62 -5.54
CA ASP A 59 4.36 11.93 -5.45
C ASP A 59 5.03 12.83 -4.37
N ALA A 60 4.52 14.05 -4.23
CA ALA A 60 5.05 15.02 -3.27
C ALA A 60 5.07 14.51 -1.82
N ALA A 61 4.09 13.69 -1.42
CA ALA A 61 4.05 13.10 -0.09
C ALA A 61 5.16 12.04 0.09
N GLY A 62 5.37 11.18 -0.91
CA GLY A 62 6.46 10.22 -0.93
C GLY A 62 7.84 10.90 -1.00
N GLN A 63 7.98 11.97 -1.76
CA GLN A 63 9.21 12.78 -1.81
C GLN A 63 9.55 13.37 -0.44
N ALA A 64 8.55 13.93 0.25
CA ALA A 64 8.71 14.43 1.62
C ALA A 64 9.07 13.32 2.60
N LEU A 65 8.50 12.12 2.42
CA LEU A 65 8.83 10.93 3.22
C LEU A 65 10.29 10.52 2.99
N LEU A 66 10.74 10.41 1.75
CA LEU A 66 12.13 10.09 1.40
C LEU A 66 13.11 11.10 2.02
N TYR A 67 12.81 12.40 1.92
CA TYR A 67 13.64 13.43 2.49
C TYR A 67 13.79 13.30 4.01
N ARG A 68 12.66 13.15 4.72
CA ARG A 68 12.65 12.97 6.19
C ARG A 68 13.29 11.66 6.66
N SER A 69 13.33 10.66 5.78
CA SER A 69 13.80 9.31 6.12
C SER A 69 15.30 9.12 5.84
N ARG A 70 16.00 10.13 5.31
CA ARG A 70 17.45 10.06 5.05
C ARG A 70 18.28 9.78 6.31
N SER A 71 17.82 10.22 7.48
CA SER A 71 18.46 10.02 8.77
C SER A 71 17.84 8.89 9.61
N ARG A 72 16.88 8.15 9.07
CA ARG A 72 16.25 7.02 9.79
C ARG A 72 17.20 5.82 9.87
N ALA A 73 17.14 5.13 11.01
CA ALA A 73 17.81 3.86 11.22
C ALA A 73 16.89 2.63 11.04
N ALA A 74 15.68 2.83 10.51
CA ALA A 74 14.71 1.75 10.32
C ALA A 74 14.12 1.78 8.91
N PRO A 75 13.81 0.62 8.31
CA PRO A 75 13.15 0.55 7.02
C PRO A 75 11.73 1.14 7.09
N PHE A 76 11.23 1.59 5.93
CA PHE A 76 9.89 2.14 5.78
C PHE A 76 9.30 1.78 4.41
N LEU A 77 7.98 1.89 4.29
CA LEU A 77 7.27 1.70 3.03
C LEU A 77 7.17 3.01 2.27
N LEU A 78 7.33 2.92 0.95
CA LEU A 78 7.14 4.01 0.00
C LEU A 78 6.20 3.57 -1.12
N GLU A 79 5.17 4.37 -1.39
CA GLU A 79 4.34 4.19 -2.58
C GLU A 79 5.02 4.78 -3.82
N VAL A 80 5.10 3.98 -4.88
CA VAL A 80 5.70 4.39 -6.16
C VAL A 80 4.76 4.09 -7.33
N SER A 81 4.86 4.87 -8.40
CA SER A 81 4.09 4.74 -9.63
C SER A 81 4.80 3.96 -10.73
N CYS A 82 6.12 3.81 -10.63
CA CYS A 82 6.90 3.03 -11.58
C CYS A 82 6.99 1.56 -11.15
N ASP A 83 7.25 0.66 -12.11
CA ASP A 83 7.54 -0.74 -11.83
C ASP A 83 8.87 -0.87 -11.05
N PRO A 84 8.84 -1.34 -9.78
CA PRO A 84 10.04 -1.46 -8.95
C PRO A 84 11.09 -2.42 -9.51
N ALA A 85 10.68 -3.42 -10.29
CA ALA A 85 11.60 -4.38 -10.89
C ALA A 85 12.63 -3.69 -11.82
N ARG A 86 12.23 -2.59 -12.48
CA ARG A 86 13.15 -1.78 -13.30
C ARG A 86 14.24 -1.07 -12.49
N LEU A 87 14.01 -0.94 -11.19
CA LEU A 87 14.98 -0.37 -10.25
C LEU A 87 15.76 -1.44 -9.49
N GLY A 88 15.51 -2.73 -9.80
CA GLY A 88 16.09 -3.86 -9.05
C GLY A 88 15.53 -4.01 -7.64
N LEU A 89 14.31 -3.52 -7.42
CA LEU A 89 13.62 -3.56 -6.12
C LEU A 89 12.45 -4.53 -6.16
N THR A 90 12.15 -5.12 -5.02
CA THR A 90 10.91 -5.88 -4.84
C THR A 90 9.78 -4.91 -4.50
N GLY A 91 8.73 -4.95 -5.32
CA GLY A 91 7.50 -4.19 -5.11
C GLY A 91 6.33 -5.09 -4.77
N TYR A 92 5.43 -4.56 -3.96
CA TYR A 92 4.19 -5.23 -3.59
C TYR A 92 3.02 -4.46 -4.20
N PRO A 93 2.17 -5.13 -5.00
CA PRO A 93 1.07 -4.45 -5.70
C PRO A 93 0.17 -3.68 -4.74
N ALA A 94 -0.12 -2.46 -5.10
CA ALA A 94 -1.07 -1.58 -4.45
C ALA A 94 -1.93 -0.90 -5.52
N ALA A 95 -2.99 -0.25 -5.11
CA ALA A 95 -3.79 0.55 -6.03
C ALA A 95 -4.24 1.82 -5.32
N ARG A 96 -4.10 2.95 -5.96
CA ARG A 96 -4.68 4.18 -5.46
C ARG A 96 -6.20 4.10 -5.64
N ARG A 97 -6.93 4.26 -4.53
CA ARG A 97 -8.38 4.05 -4.54
C ARG A 97 -9.10 5.01 -5.48
N TYR A 98 -8.72 6.28 -5.46
CA TYR A 98 -9.33 7.31 -6.31
C TYR A 98 -8.31 7.81 -7.33
N ALA A 99 -8.74 7.92 -8.58
CA ALA A 99 -7.99 8.61 -9.62
C ALA A 99 -7.93 10.12 -9.35
N ALA A 100 -7.03 10.83 -10.04
CA ALA A 100 -6.94 12.30 -9.96
C ALA A 100 -8.27 13.00 -10.32
N VAL A 101 -9.04 12.39 -11.23
CA VAL A 101 -10.42 12.79 -11.54
C VAL A 101 -11.32 11.60 -11.20
N PRO A 102 -11.87 11.54 -9.97
CA PRO A 102 -12.67 10.41 -9.52
C PRO A 102 -14.03 10.40 -10.22
N LEU A 103 -14.44 9.21 -10.66
CA LEU A 103 -15.75 8.99 -11.24
C LEU A 103 -16.80 8.83 -10.14
N CYS A 104 -17.98 9.42 -10.31
CA CYS A 104 -19.13 9.28 -9.41
C CYS A 104 -18.83 9.64 -7.95
N GLN A 105 -17.93 10.59 -7.70
CA GLN A 105 -17.44 10.90 -6.34
C GLN A 105 -18.58 11.21 -5.36
N HIS A 106 -19.62 11.92 -5.80
CA HIS A 106 -20.77 12.25 -4.96
C HIS A 106 -21.56 11.01 -4.52
N LEU A 107 -21.62 9.98 -5.36
CA LEU A 107 -22.29 8.71 -5.06
C LEU A 107 -21.37 7.80 -4.24
N LEU A 108 -20.13 7.59 -4.70
CA LEU A 108 -19.18 6.71 -4.05
C LEU A 108 -18.78 7.24 -2.67
N GLY A 109 -18.61 8.55 -2.54
CA GLY A 109 -18.13 9.16 -1.31
C GLY A 109 -16.61 9.14 -1.20
N TYR A 110 -16.12 9.10 0.02
CA TYR A 110 -14.68 9.13 0.32
C TYR A 110 -14.36 8.40 1.63
N LEU A 111 -13.09 8.10 1.81
CA LEU A 111 -12.54 7.51 3.02
C LEU A 111 -12.00 8.60 3.96
N ASP A 112 -12.04 8.32 5.25
CA ASP A 112 -11.33 9.13 6.24
C ASP A 112 -9.81 8.81 6.26
N SER A 113 -9.08 9.46 7.16
CA SER A 113 -7.63 9.27 7.33
C SER A 113 -7.23 7.87 7.84
N THR A 114 -8.18 7.11 8.36
CA THR A 114 -7.98 5.74 8.86
C THR A 114 -8.31 4.68 7.81
N GLY A 115 -8.85 5.09 6.64
CA GLY A 115 -9.22 4.21 5.55
C GLY A 115 -10.64 3.65 5.64
N HIS A 116 -11.48 4.16 6.57
CA HIS A 116 -12.89 3.82 6.68
C HIS A 116 -13.78 4.75 5.85
N GLY A 117 -14.94 4.24 5.46
CA GLY A 117 -15.90 5.00 4.68
C GLY A 117 -16.49 6.18 5.48
N ALA A 118 -16.19 7.42 5.08
CA ALA A 118 -16.69 8.63 5.73
C ALA A 118 -18.03 9.11 5.15
N ALA A 119 -18.27 8.89 3.86
CA ALA A 119 -19.48 9.33 3.16
C ALA A 119 -19.87 8.39 2.03
N GLY A 120 -21.10 8.56 1.49
CA GLY A 120 -21.62 7.84 0.33
C GLY A 120 -21.66 6.34 0.48
N LEU A 121 -21.49 5.63 -0.63
CA LEU A 121 -21.45 4.16 -0.66
C LEU A 121 -20.22 3.60 0.08
N GLU A 122 -19.12 4.34 0.15
CA GLU A 122 -17.96 3.95 0.96
C GLU A 122 -18.35 3.74 2.42
N LYS A 123 -19.15 4.65 2.98
CA LYS A 123 -19.65 4.54 4.36
C LYS A 123 -20.71 3.46 4.50
N ALA A 124 -21.67 3.44 3.57
CA ALA A 124 -22.80 2.49 3.64
C ALA A 124 -22.36 1.03 3.54
N LEU A 125 -21.28 0.76 2.82
CA LEU A 125 -20.75 -0.58 2.54
C LEU A 125 -19.38 -0.82 3.18
N ASP A 126 -19.01 -0.03 4.19
CA ASP A 126 -17.69 -0.07 4.79
C ASP A 126 -17.28 -1.47 5.25
N ALA A 127 -18.15 -2.15 5.99
CA ALA A 127 -17.89 -3.49 6.50
C ALA A 127 -17.66 -4.54 5.38
N VAL A 128 -18.39 -4.42 4.25
CA VAL A 128 -18.21 -5.33 3.10
C VAL A 128 -16.90 -5.05 2.38
N LEU A 129 -16.60 -3.78 2.16
CA LEU A 129 -15.42 -3.36 1.42
C LEU A 129 -14.12 -3.54 2.21
N SER A 130 -14.13 -3.37 3.53
CA SER A 130 -12.96 -3.54 4.39
C SER A 130 -12.76 -4.98 4.88
N GLY A 131 -13.81 -5.79 4.89
CA GLY A 131 -13.77 -7.15 5.43
C GLY A 131 -13.39 -7.17 6.91
N THR A 132 -12.46 -8.05 7.29
CA THR A 132 -11.95 -8.17 8.67
C THR A 132 -11.04 -7.01 9.07
N GLY A 133 -10.58 -6.19 8.12
CA GLY A 133 -9.60 -5.13 8.35
C GLY A 133 -8.18 -5.64 8.60
N GLU A 134 -7.92 -6.94 8.47
CA GLU A 134 -6.59 -7.49 8.61
C GLU A 134 -5.67 -7.05 7.47
N ASN A 135 -4.47 -6.59 7.84
CA ASN A 135 -3.47 -6.11 6.90
C ASN A 135 -2.37 -7.14 6.69
N SER A 136 -1.98 -7.31 5.44
CA SER A 136 -0.74 -8.01 5.14
C SER A 136 0.44 -7.23 5.69
N SER A 137 1.50 -7.92 6.07
CA SER A 137 2.70 -7.32 6.61
C SER A 137 3.96 -7.84 5.95
N LEU A 138 5.02 -7.03 5.99
CA LEU A 138 6.35 -7.39 5.52
C LEU A 138 7.27 -7.53 6.72
N VAL A 139 7.85 -8.69 6.87
CA VAL A 139 8.84 -8.98 7.91
C VAL A 139 10.23 -8.90 7.29
N CYS A 140 11.04 -7.98 7.80
CA CYS A 140 12.39 -7.72 7.32
C CYS A 140 13.40 -8.05 8.41
N ALA A 141 14.35 -8.95 8.13
CA ALA A 141 15.51 -9.18 9.00
C ALA A 141 16.54 -8.07 8.73
N VAL A 142 16.81 -7.25 9.74
CA VAL A 142 17.68 -6.08 9.62
C VAL A 142 18.92 -6.16 10.53
N THR A 143 19.93 -5.40 10.17
CA THR A 143 21.11 -5.15 11.01
C THR A 143 20.78 -4.10 12.09
N ALA A 144 21.69 -3.84 13.00
CA ALA A 144 21.56 -2.78 14.00
C ALA A 144 21.45 -1.37 13.35
N GLN A 145 21.95 -1.22 12.10
CA GLN A 145 21.86 0.01 11.33
C GLN A 145 20.55 0.12 10.50
N GLY A 146 19.64 -0.88 10.61
CA GLY A 146 18.38 -0.91 9.89
C GLY A 146 18.49 -1.32 8.42
N THR A 147 19.65 -1.76 7.95
CA THR A 147 19.84 -2.29 6.60
C THR A 147 19.38 -3.74 6.52
N LEU A 148 18.97 -4.19 5.34
CA LEU A 148 18.63 -5.60 5.14
C LEU A 148 19.84 -6.49 5.40
N ARG A 149 19.67 -7.59 6.13
CA ARG A 149 20.75 -8.57 6.37
C ARG A 149 21.11 -9.26 5.07
N THR A 150 22.41 -9.51 4.88
CA THR A 150 22.93 -10.17 3.69
C THR A 150 22.29 -11.55 3.49
N GLY A 151 21.78 -11.81 2.28
CA GLY A 151 21.10 -13.05 1.93
C GLY A 151 19.63 -13.15 2.37
N GLU A 152 19.12 -12.13 3.08
CA GLU A 152 17.71 -12.08 3.47
C GLU A 152 16.88 -11.24 2.48
N THR A 153 15.60 -11.53 2.42
CA THR A 153 14.60 -10.74 1.67
C THR A 153 13.45 -10.36 2.58
N ALA A 154 12.73 -9.29 2.24
CA ALA A 154 11.49 -8.97 2.92
C ALA A 154 10.45 -10.09 2.69
N ARG A 155 9.96 -10.68 3.76
CA ARG A 155 9.00 -11.78 3.72
C ARG A 155 7.59 -11.25 3.86
N LEU A 156 6.74 -11.50 2.85
CA LEU A 156 5.33 -11.16 2.90
C LEU A 156 4.58 -12.16 3.78
N LEU A 157 3.90 -11.64 4.80
CA LEU A 157 2.86 -12.33 5.55
C LEU A 157 1.52 -11.83 5.03
N GLN A 158 0.91 -12.62 4.17
CA GLN A 158 -0.35 -12.26 3.55
C GLN A 158 -1.50 -12.51 4.52
N ALA A 159 -2.35 -11.49 4.73
CA ALA A 159 -3.62 -11.63 5.41
C ALA A 159 -4.75 -11.73 4.38
N ASP A 160 -5.73 -12.58 4.67
CA ASP A 160 -6.99 -12.61 3.93
C ASP A 160 -7.97 -11.70 4.64
N SER A 161 -8.13 -10.50 4.12
CA SER A 161 -9.06 -9.51 4.69
C SER A 161 -10.54 -9.88 4.46
N GLY A 162 -10.85 -10.82 3.58
CA GLY A 162 -12.22 -11.09 3.17
C GLY A 162 -12.93 -9.89 2.53
N ALA A 163 -12.21 -8.86 2.14
CA ALA A 163 -12.75 -7.66 1.50
C ALA A 163 -13.38 -8.00 0.15
N LEU A 164 -14.64 -7.63 -0.04
CA LEU A 164 -15.42 -7.93 -1.23
C LEU A 164 -15.60 -6.69 -2.10
N GLY A 165 -15.53 -6.87 -3.42
CA GLY A 165 -15.90 -5.84 -4.37
C GLY A 165 -17.42 -5.74 -4.54
N VAL A 166 -17.89 -4.55 -4.90
CA VAL A 166 -19.34 -4.28 -5.08
C VAL A 166 -19.60 -3.81 -6.50
N GLN A 167 -20.50 -4.51 -7.20
CA GLN A 167 -20.96 -4.11 -8.53
C GLN A 167 -22.18 -3.19 -8.41
N LEU A 168 -22.10 -2.06 -9.11
CA LEU A 168 -23.17 -1.08 -9.18
C LEU A 168 -23.90 -1.15 -10.53
N THR A 169 -25.11 -0.60 -10.57
CA THR A 169 -25.93 -0.54 -11.79
C THR A 169 -25.58 0.63 -12.72
N ILE A 170 -24.61 1.47 -12.36
CA ILE A 170 -24.18 2.62 -13.16
C ILE A 170 -23.26 2.20 -14.31
N SER A 171 -23.20 3.05 -15.35
CA SER A 171 -22.37 2.84 -16.52
C SER A 171 -21.19 3.81 -16.53
N ARG A 172 -19.97 3.28 -16.48
CA ARG A 172 -18.73 4.09 -16.49
C ARG A 172 -18.58 4.99 -17.73
N PRO A 173 -18.92 4.58 -18.98
CA PRO A 173 -18.88 5.49 -20.13
C PRO A 173 -19.80 6.68 -19.99
N VAL A 174 -21.02 6.47 -19.47
CA VAL A 174 -21.99 7.56 -19.26
C VAL A 174 -21.46 8.57 -18.24
N GLN A 175 -20.85 8.09 -17.17
CA GLN A 175 -20.29 8.95 -16.11
C GLN A 175 -19.03 9.73 -16.55
N ARG A 176 -18.38 9.32 -17.64
CA ARG A 176 -17.26 10.08 -18.23
C ARG A 176 -17.71 11.16 -19.21
N ALA A 177 -18.95 11.06 -19.70
CA ALA A 177 -19.51 11.99 -20.68
C ALA A 177 -20.27 13.16 -20.03
N VAL A 178 -20.52 13.09 -18.72
CA VAL A 178 -21.17 14.09 -17.89
C VAL A 178 -20.14 14.86 -17.07
#